data_28da6605477067daf3d7335526357242
#
_entry.id   28da6605477067daf3d7335526357242
#
_cell.length_a   1.000
_cell.length_b   1.000
_cell.length_c   1.000
_cell.angle_alpha   90.00
_cell.angle_beta   90.00
_cell.angle_gamma   90.00
#
_symmetry.space_group_name_H-M   'P 1'
#
loop_
_entity.id
_entity.type
_entity.pdbx_description
1 polymer ?
#
loop_
_entity_poly.entity_id
_entity_poly.type
_entity_poly.pdbx_seq_one_letter_code
_entity_poly.pdbx_strand_id
1 'polypeptide(L)'
;MTNISAIVCLGLGLHPDGSMDKLLVERCKVAANLHKERGIPIINTGGDPRMIGRSESAVMADFMVDSLGVERSQILLEEEAHNTRTKAVFTFKILEGIQRQLGKKNTFRIRKHNVRF
;
A
#
# COMPACT_ATOMS: atom_id res chain seq x y z
N MET A 1 -0.53 10.11 23.29
CA MET A 1 -1.46 9.58 22.27
C MET A 1 -0.69 9.18 21.03
N THR A 2 -0.93 8.01 20.56
CA THR A 2 -0.24 7.48 19.38
C THR A 2 -1.14 7.57 18.16
N ASN A 3 -0.63 8.17 17.08
CA ASN A 3 -1.30 8.19 15.79
C ASN A 3 -0.73 7.09 14.91
N ILE A 4 -1.60 6.38 14.21
CA ILE A 4 -1.16 5.44 13.20
C ILE A 4 -1.02 6.20 11.90
N SER A 5 0.19 6.15 11.35
CA SER A 5 0.43 6.64 9.99
C SER A 5 0.49 5.43 9.06
N ALA A 6 0.32 5.67 7.79
CA ALA A 6 0.48 4.64 6.77
C ALA A 6 1.26 5.22 5.60
N ILE A 7 2.01 4.36 4.94
CA ILE A 7 2.69 4.70 3.70
C ILE A 7 1.83 4.15 2.57
N VAL A 8 1.34 5.02 1.71
CA VAL A 8 0.55 4.59 0.56
C VAL A 8 1.45 4.56 -0.65
N CYS A 9 1.69 3.38 -1.18
CA CYS A 9 2.49 3.17 -2.37
C CYS A 9 1.56 3.03 -3.56
N LEU A 10 1.49 4.06 -4.38
CA LEU A 10 0.59 4.11 -5.53
C LEU A 10 1.18 3.34 -6.70
N GLY A 11 0.39 2.46 -7.30
CA GLY A 11 0.76 1.79 -8.53
C GLY A 11 0.76 2.73 -9.72
N LEU A 12 1.42 2.28 -10.79
CA LEU A 12 1.53 3.01 -12.05
C LEU A 12 0.93 2.24 -13.23
N GLY A 13 0.48 1.02 -12.98
CA GLY A 13 0.13 0.07 -14.01
C GLY A 13 1.31 -0.85 -14.32
N LEU A 14 1.01 -2.12 -14.51
CA LEU A 14 2.02 -3.10 -14.90
C LEU A 14 2.19 -3.08 -16.41
N HIS A 15 3.37 -3.52 -16.87
CA HIS A 15 3.56 -3.80 -18.30
C HIS A 15 2.65 -4.94 -18.74
N PRO A 16 2.38 -5.10 -20.04
CA PRO A 16 1.52 -6.18 -20.53
C PRO A 16 1.97 -7.58 -20.12
N ASP A 17 3.26 -7.78 -19.86
CA ASP A 17 3.80 -9.07 -19.39
C ASP A 17 3.68 -9.25 -17.86
N GLY A 18 3.08 -8.28 -17.16
CA GLY A 18 2.91 -8.35 -15.72
C GLY A 18 4.09 -7.82 -14.92
N SER A 19 5.14 -7.34 -15.57
CA SER A 19 6.30 -6.80 -14.86
C SER A 19 6.10 -5.34 -14.44
N MET A 20 6.88 -4.92 -13.45
CA MET A 20 6.84 -3.54 -12.96
C MET A 20 7.76 -2.64 -13.76
N ASP A 21 7.29 -1.41 -14.04
CA ASP A 21 8.12 -0.37 -14.58
C ASP A 21 9.21 0.05 -13.58
N LYS A 22 10.31 0.62 -14.09
CA LYS A 22 11.41 1.09 -13.24
C LYS A 22 10.96 2.10 -12.20
N LEU A 23 10.05 3.00 -12.56
CA LEU A 23 9.51 3.98 -11.61
C LEU A 23 8.74 3.31 -10.50
N LEU A 24 7.98 2.25 -10.81
CA LEU A 24 7.25 1.52 -9.79
C LEU A 24 8.20 0.79 -8.85
N VAL A 25 9.27 0.20 -9.39
CA VAL A 25 10.31 -0.44 -8.58
C VAL A 25 10.92 0.57 -7.60
N GLU A 26 11.28 1.76 -8.08
CA GLU A 26 11.83 2.80 -7.22
C GLU A 26 10.84 3.27 -6.17
N ARG A 27 9.58 3.39 -6.53
CA ARG A 27 8.52 3.76 -5.61
C ARG A 27 8.38 2.73 -4.48
N CYS A 28 8.45 1.45 -4.81
CA CYS A 28 8.44 0.38 -3.83
C CYS A 28 9.64 0.44 -2.89
N LYS A 29 10.82 0.75 -3.43
CA LYS A 29 12.04 0.90 -2.60
C LYS A 29 11.90 2.04 -1.60
N VAL A 30 11.37 3.18 -2.03
CA VAL A 30 11.13 4.32 -1.15
C VAL A 30 10.14 3.95 -0.04
N ALA A 31 9.05 3.29 -0.40
CA ALA A 31 8.04 2.87 0.57
C ALA A 31 8.64 1.90 1.60
N ALA A 32 9.42 0.94 1.14
CA ALA A 32 10.05 -0.04 2.03
C ALA A 32 11.05 0.63 2.99
N ASN A 33 11.83 1.58 2.50
CA ASN A 33 12.77 2.32 3.34
C ASN A 33 12.05 3.15 4.42
N LEU A 34 10.98 3.83 4.06
CA LEU A 34 10.16 4.58 5.02
C LEU A 34 9.55 3.66 6.07
N HIS A 35 9.07 2.50 5.63
CA HIS A 35 8.53 1.49 6.55
C HIS A 35 9.58 1.06 7.57
N LYS A 36 10.81 0.78 7.11
CA LYS A 36 11.88 0.35 8.00
C LYS A 36 12.31 1.44 8.97
N GLU A 37 12.33 2.69 8.52
CA GLU A 37 12.70 3.80 9.38
C GLU A 37 11.66 4.09 10.45
N ARG A 38 10.38 4.00 10.10
CA ARG A 38 9.29 4.49 10.94
C ARG A 38 8.46 3.39 11.58
N GLY A 39 8.58 2.15 11.13
CA GLY A 39 7.79 1.04 11.65
C GLY A 39 6.30 1.15 11.38
N ILE A 40 5.90 1.83 10.31
CA ILE A 40 4.49 2.00 9.95
C ILE A 40 4.14 1.14 8.75
N PRO A 41 2.88 0.68 8.63
CA PRO A 41 2.50 -0.23 7.56
C PRO A 41 2.46 0.42 6.20
N ILE A 42 2.54 -0.42 5.17
CA ILE A 42 2.46 -0.01 3.77
C ILE A 42 1.11 -0.44 3.22
N ILE A 43 0.48 0.44 2.43
CA ILE A 43 -0.71 0.11 1.65
C ILE A 43 -0.33 0.24 0.18
N ASN A 44 -0.29 -0.90 -0.52
CA ASN A 44 -0.08 -0.90 -1.96
C ASN A 44 -1.42 -0.75 -2.66
N THR A 45 -1.51 0.16 -3.62
CA THR A 45 -2.76 0.36 -4.36
C THR A 45 -2.58 0.07 -5.84
N GLY A 46 -3.51 -0.66 -6.39
CA GLY A 46 -3.54 -0.98 -7.80
C GLY A 46 -4.25 -2.30 -8.05
N GLY A 47 -5.17 -2.29 -8.99
CA GLY A 47 -5.94 -3.46 -9.36
C GLY A 47 -5.34 -4.24 -10.53
N ASP A 48 -6.18 -5.01 -11.19
CA ASP A 48 -5.82 -5.80 -12.38
C ASP A 48 -6.74 -5.40 -13.55
N PRO A 49 -6.59 -4.18 -14.10
CA PRO A 49 -7.49 -3.71 -15.16
C PRO A 49 -7.34 -4.47 -16.47
N ARG A 50 -6.21 -5.14 -16.69
CA ARG A 50 -5.96 -5.93 -17.90
C ARG A 50 -6.26 -7.41 -17.71
N MET A 51 -6.73 -7.79 -16.54
CA MET A 51 -7.11 -9.16 -16.21
C MET A 51 -5.98 -10.18 -16.47
N ILE A 52 -4.78 -9.82 -16.06
CA ILE A 52 -3.61 -10.70 -16.20
C ILE A 52 -3.53 -11.77 -15.10
N GLY A 53 -4.47 -11.74 -14.14
CA GLY A 53 -4.57 -12.73 -13.08
C GLY A 53 -3.95 -12.31 -11.75
N ARG A 54 -3.28 -11.16 -11.70
CA ARG A 54 -2.70 -10.62 -10.47
C ARG A 54 -2.85 -9.11 -10.44
N SER A 55 -3.20 -8.59 -9.27
CA SER A 55 -3.27 -7.15 -9.11
C SER A 55 -1.86 -6.55 -9.04
N GLU A 56 -1.77 -5.30 -9.42
CA GLU A 56 -0.53 -4.53 -9.28
C GLU A 56 -0.08 -4.49 -7.83
N SER A 57 -1.03 -4.31 -6.89
CA SER A 57 -0.74 -4.32 -5.46
C SER A 57 -0.06 -5.61 -5.01
N ALA A 58 -0.51 -6.74 -5.51
CA ALA A 58 0.06 -8.04 -5.17
C ALA A 58 1.48 -8.20 -5.73
N VAL A 59 1.71 -7.77 -6.97
CA VAL A 59 3.03 -7.80 -7.58
C VAL A 59 4.01 -6.93 -6.80
N MET A 60 3.59 -5.72 -6.41
CA MET A 60 4.39 -4.82 -5.58
C MET A 60 4.73 -5.46 -4.24
N ALA A 61 3.74 -6.10 -3.60
CA ALA A 61 3.96 -6.76 -2.32
C ALA A 61 4.97 -7.89 -2.42
N ASP A 62 4.89 -8.72 -3.45
CA ASP A 62 5.84 -9.80 -3.65
C ASP A 62 7.27 -9.26 -3.79
N PHE A 63 7.44 -8.19 -4.55
CA PHE A 63 8.74 -7.54 -4.68
C PHE A 63 9.26 -7.02 -3.34
N MET A 64 8.41 -6.38 -2.56
CA MET A 64 8.78 -5.86 -1.24
C MET A 64 9.19 -6.98 -0.28
N VAL A 65 8.48 -8.10 -0.30
CA VAL A 65 8.78 -9.25 0.57
C VAL A 65 10.05 -9.94 0.10
N ASP A 66 10.11 -10.29 -1.18
CA ASP A 66 11.18 -11.14 -1.70
C ASP A 66 12.50 -10.40 -1.89
N SER A 67 12.45 -9.14 -2.28
CA SER A 67 13.66 -8.38 -2.63
C SER A 67 14.03 -7.30 -1.61
N LEU A 68 13.06 -6.78 -0.86
CA LEU A 68 13.30 -5.68 0.06
C LEU A 68 13.18 -6.04 1.54
N GLY A 69 12.85 -7.29 1.84
CA GLY A 69 12.82 -7.79 3.20
C GLY A 69 11.69 -7.25 4.08
N VAL A 70 10.59 -6.81 3.48
CA VAL A 70 9.42 -6.35 4.22
C VAL A 70 8.57 -7.55 4.62
N GLU A 71 8.09 -7.58 5.85
CA GLU A 71 7.19 -8.64 6.27
C GLU A 71 5.81 -8.47 5.64
N ARG A 72 5.25 -9.57 5.14
CA ARG A 72 3.97 -9.54 4.45
C ARG A 72 2.84 -9.00 5.33
N SER A 73 2.88 -9.28 6.61
CA SER A 73 1.87 -8.78 7.56
C SER A 73 1.82 -7.26 7.67
N GLN A 74 2.86 -6.58 7.20
CA GLN A 74 2.94 -5.12 7.23
C GLN A 74 2.49 -4.47 5.93
N ILE A 75 2.01 -5.25 4.97
CA ILE A 75 1.58 -4.76 3.67
C ILE A 75 0.09 -5.05 3.50
N LEU A 76 -0.69 -4.00 3.27
CA LEU A 76 -2.10 -4.11 2.92
C LEU A 76 -2.26 -3.89 1.43
N LEU A 77 -3.16 -4.64 0.81
CA LEU A 77 -3.42 -4.55 -0.62
C LEU A 77 -4.76 -3.87 -0.87
N GLU A 78 -4.73 -2.86 -1.71
CA GLU A 78 -5.93 -2.29 -2.29
C GLU A 78 -5.93 -2.66 -3.78
N GLU A 79 -6.87 -3.48 -4.21
CA GLU A 79 -6.81 -4.18 -5.49
C GLU A 79 -7.88 -3.74 -6.50
N GLU A 80 -8.72 -2.78 -6.15
CA GLU A 80 -9.84 -2.39 -7.00
C GLU A 80 -9.59 -1.13 -7.82
N ALA A 81 -8.65 -0.30 -7.42
CA ALA A 81 -8.43 1.00 -8.04
C ALA A 81 -7.74 0.90 -9.39
N HIS A 82 -8.15 1.75 -10.32
CA HIS A 82 -7.60 1.82 -11.66
C HIS A 82 -6.89 3.14 -11.95
N ASN A 83 -7.05 4.15 -11.10
CA ASN A 83 -6.42 5.44 -11.27
C ASN A 83 -6.14 6.08 -9.91
N THR A 84 -5.39 7.19 -9.88
CA THR A 84 -4.97 7.82 -8.64
C THR A 84 -6.14 8.23 -7.74
N ARG A 85 -7.22 8.73 -8.33
CA ARG A 85 -8.39 9.17 -7.56
C ARG A 85 -9.05 7.99 -6.83
N THR A 86 -9.32 6.89 -7.56
CA THR A 86 -9.95 5.72 -6.95
C THR A 86 -9.00 5.03 -5.98
N LYS A 87 -7.68 5.07 -6.23
CA LYS A 87 -6.69 4.56 -5.27
C LYS A 87 -6.79 5.27 -3.94
N ALA A 88 -6.91 6.59 -3.96
CA ALA A 88 -7.05 7.37 -2.74
C ALA A 88 -8.35 7.04 -2.00
N VAL A 89 -9.47 6.97 -2.71
CA VAL A 89 -10.77 6.68 -2.11
C VAL A 89 -10.78 5.30 -1.43
N PHE A 90 -10.34 4.28 -2.15
CA PHE A 90 -10.33 2.92 -1.59
C PHE A 90 -9.32 2.79 -0.45
N THR A 91 -8.20 3.47 -0.53
CA THR A 91 -7.21 3.48 0.54
C THR A 91 -7.78 4.06 1.83
N PHE A 92 -8.53 5.16 1.75
CA PHE A 92 -9.15 5.73 2.94
C PHE A 92 -10.21 4.82 3.55
N LYS A 93 -10.92 4.04 2.72
CA LYS A 93 -11.85 3.04 3.24
C LYS A 93 -11.14 1.96 4.05
N ILE A 94 -9.99 1.51 3.57
CA ILE A 94 -9.15 0.54 4.30
C ILE A 94 -8.70 1.14 5.63
N LEU A 95 -8.20 2.36 5.61
CA LEU A 95 -7.73 3.04 6.81
C LEU A 95 -8.84 3.21 7.84
N GLU A 96 -10.03 3.59 7.42
CA GLU A 96 -11.19 3.71 8.31
C GLU A 96 -11.55 2.37 8.95
N GLY A 97 -11.49 1.27 8.17
CA GLY A 97 -11.73 -0.05 8.69
C GLY A 97 -10.72 -0.46 9.75
N ILE A 98 -9.43 -0.18 9.51
CA ILE A 98 -8.37 -0.46 10.47
C ILE A 98 -8.58 0.36 11.75
N GLN A 99 -8.88 1.64 11.61
CA GLN A 99 -9.09 2.51 12.77
C GLN A 99 -10.25 2.03 13.63
N ARG A 100 -11.37 1.62 13.01
CA ARG A 100 -12.51 1.10 13.74
C ARG A 100 -12.15 -0.15 14.53
N GLN A 101 -11.34 -1.02 13.95
CA GLN A 101 -10.91 -2.24 14.58
C GLN A 101 -9.97 -1.99 15.75
N LEU A 102 -9.01 -1.11 15.55
CA LEU A 102 -8.01 -0.75 16.57
C LEU A 102 -8.61 0.14 17.66
N GLY A 103 -9.55 1.01 17.32
CA GLY A 103 -10.19 1.92 18.26
C GLY A 103 -10.94 1.23 19.37
N LYS A 104 -11.33 -0.02 19.19
CA LYS A 104 -11.97 -0.82 20.23
C LYS A 104 -10.99 -1.36 21.27
N LYS A 105 -9.71 -1.45 20.93
CA LYS A 105 -8.69 -2.07 21.76
C LYS A 105 -7.58 -1.12 22.18
N ASN A 106 -7.36 -0.07 21.40
CA ASN A 106 -6.23 0.82 21.55
C ASN A 106 -6.64 2.27 21.37
N THR A 107 -5.75 3.17 21.75
CA THR A 107 -5.92 4.60 21.57
C THR A 107 -5.37 5.10 20.24
N PHE A 108 -5.06 4.20 19.34
CA PHE A 108 -4.56 4.57 18.03
C PHE A 108 -5.61 5.26 17.19
N ARG A 109 -5.19 6.27 16.44
CA ARG A 109 -6.03 6.97 15.48
C ARG A 109 -5.31 7.10 14.16
N ILE A 110 -6.04 6.84 13.08
CA ILE A 110 -5.54 7.05 11.73
C ILE A 110 -6.11 8.39 11.25
N ARG A 111 -5.22 9.29 10.85
CA ARG A 111 -5.60 10.60 10.35
C ARG A 111 -5.19 10.74 8.90
N LYS A 112 -6.02 11.42 8.10
CA LYS A 112 -5.75 11.57 6.67
C LYS A 112 -4.41 12.25 6.39
N HIS A 113 -4.01 13.22 7.20
CA HIS A 113 -2.74 13.92 7.01
C HIS A 113 -1.52 13.07 7.37
N ASN A 114 -1.71 11.91 7.99
CA ASN A 114 -0.63 10.96 8.27
C ASN A 114 -0.46 9.93 7.16
N VAL A 115 -1.22 10.06 6.08
CA VAL A 115 -1.14 9.16 4.93
C VAL A 115 -0.29 9.82 3.85
N ARG A 116 0.65 9.05 3.30
CA ARG A 116 1.51 9.52 2.23
C ARG A 116 1.22 8.75 0.94
N PHE A 117 1.02 9.50 -0.10
CA PHE A 117 0.73 8.96 -1.43
C PHE A 117 1.94 8.98 -2.33
#